data_34c8d74e07bab9f0d0f0e28c82546cac
#
_entry.id   34c8d74e07bab9f0d0f0e28c82546cac
#
_cell.length_a   1.000
_cell.length_b   1.000
_cell.length_c   1.000
_cell.angle_alpha   90.00
_cell.angle_beta   90.00
_cell.angle_gamma   90.00
#
_symmetry.space_group_name_H-M   'P 1'
#
loop_
_entity.id
_entity.type
_entity.pdbx_description
1 polymer ?
#
loop_
_entity_poly.entity_id
_entity_poly.type
_entity_poly.pdbx_seq_one_letter_code
_entity_poly.pdbx_strand_id
1 'polypeptide(L)'
;NYLSPICANATKNILCFLTLDSFNATEVFQYSKIKPKSNLLLVDTVNEYEYMAEQLLINENESFLPIIKSGSDKQANIVIIGTGPLAQAIAYTVAHLCHYPNFTEKGIKTRITFIGNDMQSWKNHLETSRPTLFKMSKSCFLNSDGTKTEFLPEGEDFLDIEWHFVEGDANTALARKYMEEVAGETTRIIICEKLVSQAQTIALHLPKLVCETCKIAVYM
;
A
#
# COMPACT_ATOMS: atom_id res chain seq x y z
N ASN A 1 -11.45 -30.57 -9.20
CA ASN A 1 -10.58 -31.39 -10.10
C ASN A 1 -11.05 -31.38 -11.57
N TYR A 2 -11.51 -30.22 -12.07
CA TYR A 2 -11.98 -30.07 -13.46
C TYR A 2 -10.85 -30.06 -14.50
N LEU A 3 -9.61 -29.71 -14.08
CA LEU A 3 -8.44 -29.67 -14.99
C LEU A 3 -7.78 -31.04 -15.24
N SER A 4 -8.09 -32.04 -14.42
CA SER A 4 -7.49 -33.38 -14.54
C SER A 4 -7.73 -34.08 -15.91
N PRO A 5 -8.93 -33.99 -16.52
CA PRO A 5 -9.16 -34.58 -17.84
C PRO A 5 -8.42 -33.87 -18.98
N ILE A 6 -8.24 -32.53 -18.84
CA ILE A 6 -7.53 -31.70 -19.84
C ILE A 6 -6.05 -32.09 -19.87
N CYS A 7 -5.47 -32.35 -18.69
CA CYS A 7 -4.05 -32.68 -18.56
C CYS A 7 -3.73 -34.13 -18.95
N ALA A 8 -4.72 -35.05 -18.98
CA ALA A 8 -4.48 -36.43 -19.29
C ALA A 8 -3.94 -36.69 -20.71
N ASN A 9 -4.26 -35.79 -21.66
CA ASN A 9 -3.83 -35.86 -23.07
C ASN A 9 -2.78 -34.79 -23.42
N ALA A 10 -2.26 -34.03 -22.46
CA ALA A 10 -1.28 -32.99 -22.72
C ALA A 10 0.09 -33.62 -22.98
N THR A 11 0.72 -33.23 -24.08
CA THR A 11 2.11 -33.60 -24.43
C THR A 11 3.10 -32.48 -24.08
N LYS A 12 2.60 -31.32 -23.62
CA LYS A 12 3.37 -30.15 -23.23
C LYS A 12 2.91 -29.64 -21.85
N ASN A 13 3.78 -28.92 -21.16
CA ASN A 13 3.44 -28.27 -19.91
C ASN A 13 2.29 -27.28 -20.10
N ILE A 14 1.30 -27.36 -19.24
CA ILE A 14 0.18 -26.43 -19.15
C ILE A 14 0.49 -25.50 -17.97
N LEU A 15 0.60 -24.21 -18.23
CA LEU A 15 0.74 -23.18 -17.20
C LEU A 15 -0.66 -22.61 -16.92
N CYS A 16 -1.09 -22.70 -15.67
CA CYS A 16 -2.37 -22.19 -15.20
C CYS A 16 -2.11 -21.07 -14.17
N PHE A 17 -2.54 -19.85 -14.48
CA PHE A 17 -2.55 -18.76 -13.53
C PHE A 17 -3.90 -18.66 -12.84
N LEU A 18 -3.87 -18.63 -11.51
CA LEU A 18 -5.04 -18.35 -10.68
C LEU A 18 -4.94 -16.92 -10.18
N THR A 19 -5.84 -16.08 -10.64
CA THR A 19 -5.97 -14.72 -10.11
C THR A 19 -6.73 -14.76 -8.79
N LEU A 20 -6.15 -14.21 -7.75
CA LEU A 20 -6.73 -14.14 -6.41
C LEU A 20 -6.83 -12.66 -5.99
N ASP A 21 -7.97 -12.29 -5.45
CA ASP A 21 -8.31 -10.92 -5.02
C ASP A 21 -8.02 -10.66 -3.52
N SER A 22 -7.43 -11.63 -2.85
CA SER A 22 -7.15 -11.57 -1.42
C SER A 22 -5.73 -12.03 -1.11
N PHE A 23 -4.99 -11.23 -0.35
CA PHE A 23 -3.67 -11.59 0.17
C PHE A 23 -3.68 -12.90 0.93
N ASN A 24 -4.66 -13.07 1.82
CA ASN A 24 -4.76 -14.29 2.63
C ASN A 24 -5.03 -15.53 1.76
N ALA A 25 -5.84 -15.38 0.69
CA ALA A 25 -6.09 -16.49 -0.23
C ALA A 25 -4.83 -16.89 -1.00
N THR A 26 -4.02 -15.92 -1.43
CA THR A 26 -2.75 -16.17 -2.12
C THR A 26 -1.78 -16.91 -1.20
N GLU A 27 -1.61 -16.46 0.05
CA GLU A 27 -0.75 -17.13 1.03
C GLU A 27 -1.24 -18.55 1.34
N VAL A 28 -2.53 -18.72 1.65
CA VAL A 28 -3.11 -20.05 1.92
C VAL A 28 -2.87 -20.98 0.74
N PHE A 29 -3.03 -20.52 -0.50
CA PHE A 29 -2.78 -21.32 -1.68
C PHE A 29 -1.30 -21.72 -1.79
N GLN A 30 -0.37 -20.77 -1.63
CA GLN A 30 1.06 -21.02 -1.68
C GLN A 30 1.53 -21.99 -0.59
N TYR A 31 1.00 -21.87 0.64
CA TYR A 31 1.35 -22.75 1.76
C TYR A 31 0.62 -24.10 1.75
N SER A 32 -0.50 -24.22 1.07
CA SER A 32 -1.34 -25.43 1.11
C SER A 32 -0.72 -26.66 0.47
N LYS A 33 0.46 -26.53 -0.17
CA LYS A 33 1.16 -27.64 -0.87
C LYS A 33 0.25 -28.42 -1.82
N ILE A 34 -0.75 -27.76 -2.41
CA ILE A 34 -1.61 -28.37 -3.41
C ILE A 34 -0.74 -28.66 -4.63
N LYS A 35 -0.21 -29.88 -4.68
CA LYS A 35 0.51 -30.36 -5.87
C LYS A 35 -0.52 -30.83 -6.89
N PRO A 36 -0.45 -30.34 -8.13
CA PRO A 36 -1.26 -30.90 -9.19
C PRO A 36 -0.93 -32.40 -9.34
N LYS A 37 -1.94 -33.21 -9.65
CA LYS A 37 -1.76 -34.67 -9.84
C LYS A 37 -0.93 -34.99 -11.09
N SER A 38 -0.66 -34.04 -11.94
CA SER A 38 0.13 -34.19 -13.16
C SER A 38 1.36 -33.29 -13.11
N ASN A 39 2.53 -33.85 -13.44
CA ASN A 39 3.77 -33.06 -13.56
C ASN A 39 3.75 -32.09 -14.75
N LEU A 40 2.74 -32.18 -15.63
CA LEU A 40 2.57 -31.32 -16.80
C LEU A 40 1.73 -30.08 -16.49
N LEU A 41 1.05 -30.04 -15.34
CA LEU A 41 0.27 -28.87 -14.91
C LEU A 41 1.09 -28.06 -13.90
N LEU A 42 1.49 -26.88 -14.31
CA LEU A 42 2.10 -25.88 -13.45
C LEU A 42 1.01 -24.87 -13.06
N VAL A 43 0.76 -24.73 -11.76
CA VAL A 43 -0.23 -23.78 -11.24
C VAL A 43 0.51 -22.71 -10.48
N ASP A 44 0.32 -21.48 -10.88
CA ASP A 44 0.84 -20.29 -10.20
C ASP A 44 -0.30 -19.38 -9.80
N THR A 45 -0.05 -18.51 -8.83
CA THR A 45 -1.04 -17.56 -8.31
C THR A 45 -0.57 -16.14 -8.53
N VAL A 46 -1.47 -15.31 -9.00
CA VAL A 46 -1.24 -13.86 -9.17
C VAL A 46 -2.27 -13.12 -8.35
N ASN A 47 -1.80 -12.25 -7.46
CA ASN A 47 -2.67 -11.28 -6.81
C ASN A 47 -2.76 -10.04 -7.72
N GLU A 48 -3.95 -9.74 -8.21
CA GLU A 48 -4.15 -8.64 -9.15
C GLU A 48 -3.81 -7.28 -8.52
N TYR A 49 -4.12 -7.09 -7.24
CA TYR A 49 -3.85 -5.82 -6.54
C TYR A 49 -2.36 -5.62 -6.26
N GLU A 50 -1.61 -6.69 -5.96
CA GLU A 50 -0.14 -6.61 -5.86
C GLU A 50 0.48 -6.22 -7.19
N TYR A 51 0.07 -6.89 -8.28
CA TYR A 51 0.52 -6.56 -9.62
C TYR A 51 0.20 -5.11 -10.00
N MET A 52 -1.02 -4.64 -9.71
CA MET A 52 -1.42 -3.25 -9.95
C MET A 52 -0.59 -2.26 -9.13
N ALA A 53 -0.33 -2.57 -7.87
CA ALA A 53 0.51 -1.74 -6.99
C ALA A 53 1.95 -1.65 -7.51
N GLU A 54 2.54 -2.77 -7.93
CA GLU A 54 3.86 -2.80 -8.55
C GLU A 54 3.90 -1.96 -9.83
N GLN A 55 2.93 -2.13 -10.74
CA GLN A 55 2.85 -1.36 -11.97
C GLN A 55 2.71 0.15 -11.73
N LEU A 56 1.99 0.55 -10.68
CA LEU A 56 1.86 1.95 -10.30
C LEU A 56 3.19 2.52 -9.77
N LEU A 57 3.86 1.77 -8.90
CA LEU A 57 5.02 2.26 -8.15
C LEU A 57 6.33 2.12 -8.93
N ILE A 58 6.46 1.05 -9.74
CA ILE A 58 7.66 0.70 -10.51
C ILE A 58 7.31 0.71 -11.99
N ASN A 59 7.18 1.90 -12.58
CA ASN A 59 7.05 2.01 -14.03
C ASN A 59 8.45 2.05 -14.66
N GLU A 60 8.67 1.30 -15.73
CA GLU A 60 9.96 1.23 -16.45
C GLU A 60 10.42 2.61 -16.95
N ASN A 61 9.49 3.49 -17.30
CA ASN A 61 9.81 4.79 -17.89
C ASN A 61 9.98 5.91 -16.85
N GLU A 62 9.23 5.87 -15.76
CA GLU A 62 9.28 6.89 -14.72
C GLU A 62 8.80 6.33 -13.37
N SER A 63 9.71 6.18 -12.41
CA SER A 63 9.33 5.76 -11.05
C SER A 63 8.37 6.77 -10.41
N PHE A 64 7.26 6.27 -9.89
CA PHE A 64 6.34 7.08 -9.09
C PHE A 64 6.94 7.40 -7.73
N LEU A 65 7.79 6.53 -7.19
CA LEU A 65 8.42 6.71 -5.88
C LEU A 65 9.41 7.88 -5.89
N PRO A 66 9.56 8.61 -4.76
CA PRO A 66 10.52 9.70 -4.65
C PRO A 66 11.96 9.17 -4.64
N ILE A 67 12.90 9.99 -5.12
CA ILE A 67 14.33 9.71 -5.03
C ILE A 67 14.88 10.49 -3.84
N ILE A 68 15.42 9.77 -2.84
CA ILE A 68 16.02 10.36 -1.63
C ILE A 68 17.46 9.86 -1.50
N LYS A 69 18.38 10.81 -1.44
CA LYS A 69 19.82 10.52 -1.30
C LYS A 69 20.21 10.36 0.17
N SER A 70 21.30 9.64 0.41
CA SER A 70 22.01 9.64 1.69
C SER A 70 22.29 11.08 2.16
N GLY A 71 22.19 11.33 3.44
CA GLY A 71 22.37 12.67 4.02
C GLY A 71 21.22 13.67 3.79
N SER A 72 20.18 13.32 3.04
CA SER A 72 18.99 14.17 2.83
C SER A 72 18.15 14.30 4.10
N ASP A 73 17.62 15.51 4.37
CA ASP A 73 16.64 15.74 5.43
C ASP A 73 15.18 15.51 4.96
N LYS A 74 14.99 15.09 3.72
CA LYS A 74 13.66 14.89 3.13
C LYS A 74 13.08 13.55 3.60
N GLN A 75 11.81 13.57 3.96
CA GLN A 75 11.02 12.38 4.28
C GLN A 75 10.19 11.96 3.07
N ALA A 76 10.18 10.67 2.75
CA ALA A 76 9.20 10.12 1.81
C ALA A 76 7.84 10.05 2.50
N ASN A 77 6.82 10.67 1.90
CA ASN A 77 5.44 10.61 2.36
C ASN A 77 4.58 9.97 1.27
N ILE A 78 4.01 8.80 1.55
CA ILE A 78 3.08 8.12 0.65
C ILE A 78 1.69 8.20 1.27
N VAL A 79 0.84 9.03 0.69
CA VAL A 79 -0.54 9.25 1.16
C VAL A 79 -1.49 8.46 0.29
N ILE A 80 -2.20 7.55 0.90
CA ILE A 80 -3.19 6.67 0.27
C ILE A 80 -4.57 7.12 0.73
N ILE A 81 -5.38 7.59 -0.19
CA ILE A 81 -6.76 8.03 0.08
C ILE A 81 -7.70 6.89 -0.30
N GLY A 82 -8.44 6.40 0.69
CA GLY A 82 -9.33 5.25 0.56
C GLY A 82 -8.82 3.99 1.25
N THR A 83 -9.65 2.96 1.22
CA THR A 83 -9.42 1.66 1.85
C THR A 83 -9.75 0.53 0.88
N GLY A 84 -9.26 -0.66 1.14
CA GLY A 84 -9.57 -1.84 0.33
C GLY A 84 -8.33 -2.56 -0.18
N PRO A 85 -8.51 -3.62 -0.99
CA PRO A 85 -7.40 -4.50 -1.38
C PRO A 85 -6.28 -3.79 -2.12
N LEU A 86 -6.59 -2.86 -3.03
CA LEU A 86 -5.57 -2.09 -3.74
C LEU A 86 -4.80 -1.15 -2.82
N ALA A 87 -5.50 -0.43 -1.92
CA ALA A 87 -4.85 0.45 -0.94
C ALA A 87 -3.90 -0.34 -0.02
N GLN A 88 -4.33 -1.53 0.41
CA GLN A 88 -3.50 -2.48 1.17
C GLN A 88 -2.28 -2.93 0.38
N ALA A 89 -2.48 -3.35 -0.88
CA ALA A 89 -1.41 -3.79 -1.76
C ALA A 89 -0.36 -2.69 -1.96
N ILE A 90 -0.80 -1.47 -2.27
CA ILE A 90 0.09 -0.32 -2.43
C ILE A 90 0.90 -0.08 -1.16
N ALA A 91 0.26 -0.06 0.01
CA ALA A 91 0.93 0.19 1.28
C ALA A 91 2.00 -0.86 1.58
N TYR A 92 1.71 -2.14 1.34
CA TYR A 92 2.68 -3.22 1.57
C TYR A 92 3.80 -3.19 0.53
N THR A 93 3.50 -2.92 -0.73
CA THR A 93 4.53 -2.76 -1.76
C THR A 93 5.44 -1.56 -1.44
N VAL A 94 4.89 -0.44 -0.98
CA VAL A 94 5.67 0.71 -0.50
C VAL A 94 6.55 0.30 0.68
N ALA A 95 6.01 -0.43 1.66
CA ALA A 95 6.77 -0.89 2.83
C ALA A 95 7.93 -1.82 2.44
N HIS A 96 7.82 -2.53 1.30
CA HIS A 96 8.88 -3.37 0.77
C HIS A 96 9.92 -2.63 -0.10
N LEU A 97 9.54 -1.54 -0.73
CA LEU A 97 10.38 -0.86 -1.72
C LEU A 97 11.04 0.43 -1.22
N CYS A 98 10.39 1.12 -0.28
CA CYS A 98 10.79 2.47 0.11
C CYS A 98 11.79 2.48 1.28
N HIS A 99 12.92 1.80 1.08
CA HIS A 99 14.06 1.80 1.99
C HIS A 99 15.09 2.84 1.53
N TYR A 100 15.06 4.01 2.17
CA TYR A 100 15.94 5.11 1.75
C TYR A 100 17.20 5.19 2.61
N PRO A 101 18.36 5.52 2.00
CA PRO A 101 19.66 5.50 2.69
C PRO A 101 19.79 6.55 3.80
N ASN A 102 18.97 7.61 3.78
CA ASN A 102 18.97 8.62 4.85
C ASN A 102 18.40 8.11 6.19
N PHE A 103 17.71 6.98 6.21
CA PHE A 103 17.31 6.34 7.47
C PHE A 103 18.55 5.93 8.29
N THR A 104 19.53 5.29 7.68
CA THR A 104 20.74 4.83 8.37
C THR A 104 21.54 5.98 8.99
N GLU A 105 21.56 7.15 8.34
CA GLU A 105 22.35 8.29 8.81
C GLU A 105 21.58 9.23 9.74
N LYS A 106 20.27 9.40 9.51
CA LYS A 106 19.45 10.42 10.19
C LYS A 106 18.22 9.87 10.89
N GLY A 107 17.93 8.58 10.77
CA GLY A 107 16.73 7.95 11.34
C GLY A 107 15.43 8.42 10.70
N ILE A 108 15.48 9.00 9.47
CA ILE A 108 14.29 9.52 8.80
C ILE A 108 13.55 8.35 8.13
N LYS A 109 12.35 8.08 8.61
CA LYS A 109 11.51 6.96 8.15
C LYS A 109 10.65 7.33 6.95
N THR A 110 10.32 6.36 6.13
CA THR A 110 9.26 6.48 5.13
C THR A 110 7.91 6.50 5.84
N ARG A 111 7.09 7.51 5.57
CA ARG A 111 5.75 7.64 6.13
C ARG A 111 4.71 7.12 5.15
N ILE A 112 3.91 6.14 5.60
CA ILE A 112 2.78 5.61 4.87
C ILE A 112 1.52 6.08 5.58
N THR A 113 0.70 6.89 4.91
CA THR A 113 -0.50 7.50 5.49
C THR A 113 -1.73 6.99 4.80
N PHE A 114 -2.73 6.58 5.58
CA PHE A 114 -4.09 6.35 5.08
C PHE A 114 -5.00 7.50 5.49
N ILE A 115 -5.84 7.95 4.56
CA ILE A 115 -6.90 8.95 4.80
C ILE A 115 -8.23 8.33 4.38
N GLY A 116 -9.21 8.32 5.26
CA GLY A 116 -10.53 7.78 4.97
C GLY A 116 -11.42 7.67 6.20
N ASN A 117 -12.62 7.17 5.99
CA ASN A 117 -13.56 6.92 7.06
C ASN A 117 -13.30 5.54 7.70
N ASP A 118 -13.63 5.39 8.99
CA ASP A 118 -13.47 4.16 9.76
C ASP A 118 -12.02 3.64 9.80
N MET A 119 -11.07 4.58 9.93
CA MET A 119 -9.64 4.27 9.95
C MET A 119 -9.24 3.38 11.13
N GLN A 120 -9.98 3.38 12.23
CA GLN A 120 -9.71 2.45 13.33
C GLN A 120 -9.97 1.00 12.92
N SER A 121 -11.08 0.73 12.23
CA SER A 121 -11.37 -0.60 11.71
C SER A 121 -10.36 -1.02 10.64
N TRP A 122 -9.98 -0.07 9.78
CA TRP A 122 -8.96 -0.30 8.75
C TRP A 122 -7.59 -0.63 9.35
N LYS A 123 -7.15 0.13 10.36
CA LYS A 123 -5.92 -0.15 11.10
C LYS A 123 -5.94 -1.56 11.70
N ASN A 124 -7.03 -1.94 12.38
CA ASN A 124 -7.18 -3.27 12.96
C ASN A 124 -7.13 -4.38 11.91
N HIS A 125 -7.72 -4.14 10.73
CA HIS A 125 -7.64 -5.07 9.59
C HIS A 125 -6.19 -5.28 9.13
N LEU A 126 -5.43 -4.21 8.95
CA LEU A 126 -4.03 -4.27 8.54
C LEU A 126 -3.16 -4.95 9.60
N GLU A 127 -3.34 -4.63 10.87
CA GLU A 127 -2.64 -5.26 12.00
C GLU A 127 -2.92 -6.76 12.09
N THR A 128 -4.15 -7.18 11.81
CA THR A 128 -4.51 -8.60 11.77
C THR A 128 -3.85 -9.30 10.58
N SER A 129 -3.77 -8.61 9.45
CA SER A 129 -3.19 -9.15 8.21
C SER A 129 -1.66 -9.29 8.28
N ARG A 130 -0.96 -8.36 8.94
CA ARG A 130 0.50 -8.33 9.08
C ARG A 130 0.92 -7.94 10.50
N PRO A 131 0.64 -8.76 11.51
CA PRO A 131 0.82 -8.37 12.91
C PRO A 131 2.26 -8.02 13.25
N THR A 132 3.24 -8.75 12.74
CA THR A 132 4.65 -8.49 13.01
C THR A 132 5.09 -7.13 12.48
N LEU A 133 4.68 -6.77 11.26
CA LEU A 133 5.03 -5.49 10.63
C LEU A 133 4.55 -4.31 11.47
N PHE A 134 3.30 -4.35 11.95
CA PHE A 134 2.72 -3.27 12.76
C PHE A 134 3.26 -3.23 14.18
N LYS A 135 3.53 -4.38 14.81
CA LYS A 135 4.15 -4.44 16.13
C LYS A 135 5.56 -3.88 16.19
N MET A 136 6.31 -4.00 15.09
CA MET A 136 7.70 -3.56 15.00
C MET A 136 7.86 -2.17 14.40
N SER A 137 6.78 -1.49 14.02
CA SER A 137 6.81 -0.14 13.45
C SER A 137 5.99 0.84 14.28
N LYS A 138 6.42 2.10 14.29
CA LYS A 138 5.66 3.18 14.89
C LYS A 138 4.38 3.44 14.10
N SER A 139 3.26 3.69 14.80
CA SER A 139 2.05 4.18 14.17
C SER A 139 1.45 5.38 14.88
N CYS A 140 0.72 6.19 14.13
CA CYS A 140 0.08 7.39 14.60
C CYS A 140 -1.35 7.46 14.07
N PHE A 141 -2.29 7.76 14.95
CA PHE A 141 -3.70 7.95 14.61
C PHE A 141 -4.09 9.40 14.85
N LEU A 142 -4.65 10.05 13.85
CA LEU A 142 -5.21 11.40 13.91
C LEU A 142 -6.73 11.29 13.85
N ASN A 143 -7.36 11.52 15.00
CA ASN A 143 -8.82 11.45 15.14
C ASN A 143 -9.50 12.64 14.44
N SER A 144 -10.79 12.51 14.15
CA SER A 144 -11.61 13.55 13.51
C SER A 144 -11.69 14.87 14.29
N ASP A 145 -11.45 14.85 15.60
CA ASP A 145 -11.37 16.03 16.47
C ASP A 145 -9.99 16.69 16.48
N GLY A 146 -9.02 16.14 15.74
CA GLY A 146 -7.65 16.63 15.67
C GLY A 146 -6.73 16.08 16.78
N THR A 147 -7.23 15.23 17.67
CA THR A 147 -6.37 14.58 18.67
C THR A 147 -5.48 13.53 18.02
N LYS A 148 -4.23 13.46 18.47
CA LYS A 148 -3.21 12.55 17.95
C LYS A 148 -2.87 11.49 18.99
N THR A 149 -2.93 10.23 18.58
CA THR A 149 -2.52 9.09 19.40
C THR A 149 -1.35 8.39 18.74
N GLU A 150 -0.24 8.22 19.46
CA GLU A 150 0.94 7.52 18.96
C GLU A 150 1.03 6.12 19.60
N PHE A 151 1.40 5.15 18.78
CA PHE A 151 1.67 3.78 19.19
C PHE A 151 3.13 3.48 18.89
N LEU A 152 3.89 3.16 19.92
CA LEU A 152 5.31 2.81 19.79
C LEU A 152 5.46 1.33 19.43
N PRO A 153 6.54 0.97 18.74
CA PRO A 153 6.82 -0.44 18.43
C PRO A 153 7.06 -1.27 19.69
N GLU A 154 6.76 -2.56 19.59
CA GLU A 154 7.13 -3.54 20.60
C GLU A 154 8.62 -3.88 20.44
N GLY A 155 9.49 -3.36 21.32
CA GLY A 155 10.93 -3.57 21.27
C GLY A 155 11.70 -2.44 20.62
N GLU A 156 12.80 -2.77 19.91
CA GLU A 156 13.64 -1.78 19.25
C GLU A 156 12.99 -1.24 17.98
N ASP A 157 13.01 0.08 17.81
CA ASP A 157 12.45 0.79 16.66
C ASP A 157 13.43 0.81 15.48
N PHE A 158 13.64 -0.36 14.85
CA PHE A 158 14.61 -0.51 13.77
C PHE A 158 14.01 -0.46 12.34
N LEU A 159 12.68 -0.51 12.23
CA LEU A 159 12.05 -0.39 10.91
C LEU A 159 12.09 1.05 10.41
N ASP A 160 12.43 1.20 9.15
CA ASP A 160 12.54 2.49 8.46
C ASP A 160 11.22 3.01 7.89
N ILE A 161 10.10 2.46 8.36
CA ILE A 161 8.74 2.88 8.01
C ILE A 161 7.95 3.30 9.24
N GLU A 162 6.99 4.21 9.05
CA GLU A 162 5.99 4.58 10.04
C GLU A 162 4.61 4.70 9.40
N TRP A 163 3.57 4.36 10.16
CA TRP A 163 2.18 4.33 9.71
C TRP A 163 1.40 5.51 10.29
N HIS A 164 0.66 6.21 9.43
CA HIS A 164 -0.25 7.27 9.84
C HIS A 164 -1.67 6.93 9.38
N PHE A 165 -2.64 7.17 10.25
CA PHE A 165 -4.05 6.98 9.97
C PHE A 165 -4.77 8.28 10.27
N VAL A 166 -5.42 8.88 9.28
CA VAL A 166 -6.15 10.14 9.39
C VAL A 166 -7.63 9.84 9.22
N GLU A 167 -8.40 10.02 10.31
CA GLU A 167 -9.84 9.75 10.33
C GLU A 167 -10.62 10.84 9.63
N GLY A 168 -11.44 10.45 8.67
CA GLY A 168 -12.38 11.30 7.95
C GLY A 168 -12.17 11.33 6.45
N ASP A 169 -13.20 11.79 5.73
CA ASP A 169 -13.15 11.98 4.28
C ASP A 169 -12.02 12.95 3.88
N ALA A 170 -11.38 12.69 2.73
CA ALA A 170 -10.28 13.50 2.21
C ALA A 170 -10.63 14.99 1.99
N ASN A 171 -11.91 15.33 1.86
CA ASN A 171 -12.40 16.71 1.71
C ASN A 171 -12.62 17.43 3.05
N THR A 172 -12.46 16.73 4.20
CA THR A 172 -12.56 17.38 5.50
C THR A 172 -11.42 18.39 5.72
N ALA A 173 -11.67 19.42 6.53
CA ALA A 173 -10.67 20.43 6.85
C ALA A 173 -9.42 19.81 7.49
N LEU A 174 -9.59 18.77 8.32
CA LEU A 174 -8.49 18.06 8.97
C LEU A 174 -7.62 17.32 7.95
N ALA A 175 -8.22 16.52 7.07
CA ALA A 175 -7.50 15.77 6.05
C ALA A 175 -6.78 16.70 5.06
N ARG A 176 -7.43 17.77 4.64
CA ARG A 176 -6.83 18.79 3.77
C ARG A 176 -5.62 19.46 4.42
N LYS A 177 -5.75 19.88 5.68
CA LYS A 177 -4.66 20.45 6.46
C LYS A 177 -3.50 19.46 6.60
N TYR A 178 -3.79 18.20 6.91
CA TYR A 178 -2.75 17.16 6.98
C TYR A 178 -2.01 17.00 5.64
N MET A 179 -2.75 16.93 4.53
CA MET A 179 -2.13 16.83 3.20
C MET A 179 -1.25 18.04 2.87
N GLU A 180 -1.66 19.25 3.25
CA GLU A 180 -0.86 20.47 3.08
C GLU A 180 0.40 20.46 3.94
N GLU A 181 0.33 19.97 5.19
CA GLU A 181 1.47 19.85 6.10
C GLU A 181 2.56 18.89 5.58
N VAL A 182 2.16 17.82 4.88
CA VAL A 182 3.10 16.84 4.33
C VAL A 182 3.42 17.07 2.85
N ALA A 183 2.83 18.11 2.23
CA ALA A 183 3.02 18.40 0.81
C ALA A 183 4.47 18.72 0.47
N GLY A 184 4.96 18.21 -0.66
CA GLY A 184 6.32 18.44 -1.13
C GLY A 184 6.74 17.50 -2.24
N GLU A 185 7.92 17.71 -2.79
CA GLU A 185 8.45 16.94 -3.92
C GLU A 185 8.69 15.44 -3.62
N THR A 186 8.84 15.08 -2.33
CA THR A 186 8.96 13.68 -1.89
C THR A 186 7.64 13.06 -1.46
N THR A 187 6.53 13.79 -1.61
CA THR A 187 5.19 13.32 -1.28
C THR A 187 4.51 12.73 -2.53
N ARG A 188 3.88 11.59 -2.34
CA ARG A 188 3.07 10.89 -3.35
C ARG A 188 1.66 10.74 -2.80
N ILE A 189 0.66 11.08 -3.61
CA ILE A 189 -0.74 10.91 -3.25
C ILE A 189 -1.37 9.92 -4.21
N ILE A 190 -2.00 8.89 -3.66
CA ILE A 190 -2.64 7.83 -4.42
C ILE A 190 -4.10 7.74 -3.98
N ILE A 191 -5.02 7.96 -4.91
CA ILE A 191 -6.46 7.92 -4.65
C ILE A 191 -6.97 6.55 -5.10
N CYS A 192 -7.43 5.73 -4.14
CA CYS A 192 -7.86 4.34 -4.31
C CYS A 192 -9.30 4.14 -3.88
N GLU A 193 -10.21 5.03 -4.29
CA GLU A 193 -11.62 4.92 -3.95
C GLU A 193 -12.33 3.88 -4.82
N LYS A 194 -13.28 3.14 -4.21
CA LYS A 194 -14.05 2.11 -4.93
C LYS A 194 -14.94 2.68 -6.03
N LEU A 195 -15.44 3.90 -5.83
CA LEU A 195 -16.31 4.57 -6.78
C LEU A 195 -15.53 5.61 -7.57
N VAL A 196 -15.52 5.46 -8.89
CA VAL A 196 -14.86 6.38 -9.82
C VAL A 196 -15.27 7.84 -9.58
N SER A 197 -16.55 8.08 -9.32
CA SER A 197 -17.07 9.44 -9.04
C SER A 197 -16.49 10.04 -7.76
N GLN A 198 -16.27 9.23 -6.73
CA GLN A 198 -15.62 9.68 -5.50
C GLN A 198 -14.14 9.99 -5.73
N ALA A 199 -13.42 9.10 -6.41
CA ALA A 199 -12.02 9.32 -6.77
C ALA A 199 -11.84 10.62 -7.57
N GLN A 200 -12.70 10.86 -8.57
CA GLN A 200 -12.69 12.09 -9.36
C GLN A 200 -13.00 13.32 -8.50
N THR A 201 -14.02 13.25 -7.64
CA THR A 201 -14.38 14.36 -6.75
C THR A 201 -13.22 14.72 -5.83
N ILE A 202 -12.57 13.73 -5.21
CA ILE A 202 -11.40 13.97 -4.35
C ILE A 202 -10.28 14.61 -5.17
N ALA A 203 -9.94 14.05 -6.34
CA ALA A 203 -8.88 14.56 -7.19
C ALA A 203 -9.07 16.04 -7.60
N LEU A 204 -10.32 16.42 -7.92
CA LEU A 204 -10.68 17.78 -8.32
C LEU A 204 -10.68 18.78 -7.15
N HIS A 205 -10.79 18.29 -5.90
CA HIS A 205 -10.87 19.13 -4.71
C HIS A 205 -9.61 19.08 -3.84
N LEU A 206 -8.53 18.46 -4.31
CA LEU A 206 -7.25 18.47 -3.59
C LEU A 206 -6.79 19.92 -3.32
N PRO A 207 -6.10 20.17 -2.20
CA PRO A 207 -5.52 21.49 -1.92
C PRO A 207 -4.57 21.93 -3.04
N LYS A 208 -4.57 23.22 -3.35
CA LYS A 208 -3.73 23.79 -4.41
C LYS A 208 -2.25 23.47 -4.21
N LEU A 209 -1.74 23.63 -2.99
CA LEU A 209 -0.35 23.32 -2.64
C LEU A 209 0.01 21.86 -2.98
N VAL A 210 -0.90 20.94 -2.69
CA VAL A 210 -0.73 19.50 -3.00
C VAL A 210 -0.63 19.27 -4.51
N CYS A 211 -1.52 19.89 -5.28
CA CYS A 211 -1.50 19.78 -6.75
C CYS A 211 -0.23 20.36 -7.39
N GLU A 212 0.35 21.38 -6.78
CA GLU A 212 1.55 22.05 -7.30
C GLU A 212 2.86 21.36 -6.91
N THR A 213 2.88 20.61 -5.80
CA THR A 213 4.14 20.11 -5.23
C THR A 213 4.26 18.59 -5.15
N CYS A 214 3.14 17.87 -5.26
CA CYS A 214 3.13 16.41 -5.11
C CYS A 214 2.92 15.71 -6.46
N LYS A 215 3.43 14.48 -6.60
CA LYS A 215 2.96 13.57 -7.66
C LYS A 215 1.68 12.90 -7.20
N ILE A 216 0.68 12.87 -8.07
CA ILE A 216 -0.66 12.34 -7.76
C ILE A 216 -0.99 11.24 -8.76
N ALA A 217 -1.49 10.11 -8.25
CA ALA A 217 -2.07 9.03 -9.04
C ALA A 217 -3.54 8.83 -8.63
N VAL A 218 -4.40 8.68 -9.61
CA VAL A 218 -5.82 8.36 -9.39
C VAL A 218 -6.09 7.02 -10.02
N TYR A 219 -6.47 6.06 -9.21
CA TYR A 219 -6.86 4.75 -9.66
C TYR A 219 -8.40 4.68 -9.78
N MET A 220 -8.87 4.32 -10.99
CA MET A 220 -10.30 4.29 -11.33
C MET A 220 -10.67 2.96 -11.97
#